data_09ec8fb801db296cd52a3f56a02104b3
#
_entry.id   09ec8fb801db296cd52a3f56a02104b3
#
_cell.length_a   1.000
_cell.length_b   1.000
_cell.length_c   1.000
_cell.angle_alpha   90.00
_cell.angle_beta   90.00
_cell.angle_gamma   90.00
#
_symmetry.space_group_name_H-M   'P 1'
#
loop_
_entity.id
_entity.type
_entity.pdbx_description
1 polymer ?
#
loop_
_entity_poly.entity_id
_entity_poly.type
_entity_poly.pdbx_seq_one_letter_code
_entity_poly.pdbx_strand_id
1 'polypeptide(L)'
;MSCTPRELEAYLATLLGVGAFADYCPNGLQVEGGRQIQRLAVGVTANLALLEAAREAEADAILVHHGLFWNKDPRVLTGWRAARVRSLMQADQSLFAYHLPLDAHADFGNNAGMLRAMALEPTEPLTVDGVALGFISRLSAPMTALDIVERIEAVTSREPLVFGDPDQLVGTIGMLSGGGAGYFEAARRAGVDLFITGEAAESSQAMSEELGGMFVAAGHHATERFGVELLGRHQAQTFGVELLVIDIDNPV
;
A
#
# COMPACT_ATOMS: atom_id res chain seq x y z
N MET A 1 -1.17 -27.16 0.08
CA MET A 1 0.32 -27.22 0.13
C MET A 1 0.76 -26.29 1.26
N SER A 2 2.05 -26.21 1.57
CA SER A 2 2.55 -25.36 2.66
C SER A 2 3.96 -24.90 2.32
N CYS A 3 4.42 -23.82 2.94
CA CYS A 3 5.81 -23.37 2.88
C CYS A 3 6.30 -22.97 4.28
N THR A 4 7.61 -22.93 4.46
CA THR A 4 8.21 -22.39 5.68
C THR A 4 8.23 -20.86 5.63
N PRO A 5 8.29 -20.16 6.78
CA PRO A 5 8.45 -18.70 6.81
C PRO A 5 9.69 -18.23 6.02
N ARG A 6 10.78 -18.97 6.06
CA ARG A 6 12.02 -18.62 5.34
C ARG A 6 11.92 -18.79 3.83
N GLU A 7 11.20 -19.82 3.36
CA GLU A 7 10.94 -19.99 1.92
C GLU A 7 10.08 -18.83 1.38
N LEU A 8 9.03 -18.46 2.13
CA LEU A 8 8.19 -17.32 1.76
C LEU A 8 8.97 -16.01 1.75
N GLU A 9 9.78 -15.74 2.78
CA GLU A 9 10.64 -14.56 2.85
C GLU A 9 11.59 -14.47 1.65
N ALA A 10 12.34 -15.54 1.37
CA ALA A 10 13.30 -15.57 0.27
C ALA A 10 12.63 -15.33 -1.09
N TYR A 11 11.46 -15.93 -1.30
CA TYR A 11 10.68 -15.72 -2.51
C TYR A 11 10.23 -14.26 -2.65
N LEU A 12 9.62 -13.68 -1.61
CA LEU A 12 9.10 -12.32 -1.62
C LEU A 12 10.21 -11.27 -1.70
N ALA A 13 11.35 -11.50 -1.05
CA ALA A 13 12.51 -10.61 -1.15
C ALA A 13 13.03 -10.49 -2.60
N THR A 14 13.01 -11.61 -3.34
CA THR A 14 13.39 -11.65 -4.75
C THR A 14 12.33 -11.01 -5.64
N LEU A 15 11.05 -11.39 -5.44
CA LEU A 15 9.92 -10.90 -6.23
C LEU A 15 9.79 -9.37 -6.15
N LEU A 16 9.85 -8.82 -4.95
CA LEU A 16 9.68 -7.39 -4.69
C LEU A 16 10.97 -6.58 -4.85
N GLY A 17 12.12 -7.22 -5.09
CA GLY A 17 13.40 -6.53 -5.23
C GLY A 17 13.79 -5.72 -3.99
N VAL A 18 13.52 -6.25 -2.79
CA VAL A 18 13.68 -5.53 -1.49
C VAL A 18 15.02 -4.84 -1.35
N GLY A 19 16.11 -5.46 -1.82
CA GLY A 19 17.46 -4.91 -1.73
C GLY A 19 17.71 -3.61 -2.52
N ALA A 20 16.80 -3.23 -3.41
CA ALA A 20 16.89 -1.98 -4.19
C ALA A 20 16.34 -0.75 -3.45
N PHE A 21 15.70 -0.92 -2.29
CA PHE A 21 15.02 0.14 -1.57
C PHE A 21 15.74 0.49 -0.26
N ALA A 22 16.05 1.77 -0.09
CA ALA A 22 16.43 2.35 1.20
C ALA A 22 15.15 2.75 1.95
N ASP A 23 14.55 1.79 2.65
CA ASP A 23 13.31 2.01 3.38
C ASP A 23 13.55 2.42 4.84
N TYR A 24 12.55 3.04 5.45
CA TYR A 24 12.60 3.46 6.86
C TYR A 24 11.92 2.46 7.81
N CYS A 25 11.60 1.27 7.29
CA CYS A 25 11.21 0.09 8.06
C CYS A 25 11.87 -1.17 7.48
N PRO A 26 12.08 -2.23 8.28
CA PRO A 26 12.59 -3.50 7.76
C PRO A 26 11.53 -4.20 6.91
N ASN A 27 11.90 -4.51 5.66
CA ASN A 27 11.08 -5.33 4.76
C ASN A 27 11.44 -6.81 4.91
N GLY A 28 10.44 -7.68 4.96
CA GLY A 28 10.59 -9.12 5.10
C GLY A 28 9.96 -9.70 6.36
N LEU A 29 10.52 -10.80 6.86
CA LEU A 29 10.06 -11.50 8.05
C LEU A 29 10.45 -10.70 9.30
N GLN A 30 9.47 -10.09 9.97
CA GLN A 30 9.66 -9.27 11.16
C GLN A 30 9.52 -10.04 12.48
N VAL A 31 8.64 -11.03 12.51
CA VAL A 31 8.46 -11.96 13.64
C VAL A 31 8.38 -13.36 13.07
N GLU A 32 9.24 -14.26 13.55
CA GLU A 32 9.27 -15.65 13.11
C GLU A 32 8.48 -16.55 14.06
N GLY A 33 7.43 -17.19 13.54
CA GLY A 33 6.71 -18.27 14.20
C GLY A 33 7.26 -19.64 13.79
N GLY A 34 6.90 -20.67 14.54
CA GLY A 34 7.37 -22.05 14.30
C GLY A 34 6.54 -22.86 13.31
N ARG A 35 5.41 -22.31 12.82
CA ARG A 35 4.47 -23.07 11.99
C ARG A 35 4.87 -23.12 10.53
N GLN A 36 4.53 -24.23 9.87
CA GLN A 36 4.39 -24.27 8.42
C GLN A 36 3.19 -23.40 8.00
N ILE A 37 3.35 -22.59 6.97
CA ILE A 37 2.29 -21.69 6.49
C ILE A 37 1.36 -22.48 5.58
N GLN A 38 0.13 -22.69 6.03
CA GLN A 38 -1.00 -23.24 5.28
C GLN A 38 -2.09 -22.20 5.10
N ARG A 39 -2.25 -21.28 6.07
CA ARG A 39 -3.16 -20.13 6.06
C ARG A 39 -2.36 -18.85 6.17
N LEU A 40 -2.49 -17.99 5.16
CA LEU A 40 -1.87 -16.67 5.11
C LEU A 40 -2.95 -15.59 5.25
N ALA A 41 -2.93 -14.83 6.33
CA ALA A 41 -3.72 -13.62 6.45
C ALA A 41 -3.00 -12.44 5.80
N VAL A 42 -3.74 -11.55 5.16
CA VAL A 42 -3.21 -10.27 4.64
C VAL A 42 -4.03 -9.10 5.13
N GLY A 43 -3.38 -7.96 5.37
CA GLY A 43 -4.02 -6.71 5.76
C GLY A 43 -3.04 -5.55 5.66
N VAL A 44 -3.51 -4.31 5.83
CA VAL A 44 -2.65 -3.13 5.60
C VAL A 44 -1.68 -2.93 6.76
N THR A 45 -2.17 -2.83 7.99
CA THR A 45 -1.37 -2.42 9.15
C THR A 45 -1.37 -3.47 10.25
N ALA A 46 -0.20 -3.85 10.76
CA ALA A 46 -0.04 -4.77 11.90
C ALA A 46 -0.50 -4.13 13.22
N ASN A 47 -1.78 -3.71 13.30
CA ASN A 47 -2.39 -3.28 14.54
C ASN A 47 -2.95 -4.47 15.34
N LEU A 48 -3.29 -4.26 16.61
CA LEU A 48 -3.74 -5.36 17.47
C LEU A 48 -5.03 -6.03 16.96
N ALA A 49 -5.95 -5.24 16.38
CA ALA A 49 -7.20 -5.77 15.84
C ALA A 49 -6.96 -6.75 14.67
N LEU A 50 -6.05 -6.40 13.75
CA LEU A 50 -5.67 -7.30 12.65
C LEU A 50 -5.02 -8.59 13.18
N LEU A 51 -4.10 -8.47 14.15
CA LEU A 51 -3.40 -9.62 14.72
C LEU A 51 -4.35 -10.55 15.47
N GLU A 52 -5.32 -10.00 16.20
CA GLU A 52 -6.36 -10.78 16.90
C GLU A 52 -7.32 -11.46 15.92
N ALA A 53 -7.77 -10.75 14.88
CA ALA A 53 -8.61 -11.33 13.84
C ALA A 53 -7.89 -12.47 13.08
N ALA A 54 -6.60 -12.30 12.76
CA ALA A 54 -5.79 -13.35 12.15
C ALA A 54 -5.61 -14.57 13.07
N ARG A 55 -5.46 -14.35 14.38
CA ARG A 55 -5.39 -15.42 15.38
C ARG A 55 -6.72 -16.18 15.49
N GLU A 56 -7.84 -15.46 15.53
CA GLU A 56 -9.19 -16.07 15.57
C GLU A 56 -9.51 -16.87 14.31
N ALA A 57 -9.02 -16.41 13.17
CA ALA A 57 -9.10 -17.13 11.89
C ALA A 57 -8.06 -18.24 11.74
N GLU A 58 -7.26 -18.54 12.80
CA GLU A 58 -6.23 -19.57 12.83
C GLU A 58 -5.19 -19.43 11.71
N ALA A 59 -4.83 -18.20 11.33
CA ALA A 59 -3.76 -17.96 10.36
C ALA A 59 -2.40 -18.40 10.94
N ASP A 60 -1.55 -18.99 10.09
CA ASP A 60 -0.19 -19.38 10.46
C ASP A 60 0.79 -18.23 10.28
N ALA A 61 0.49 -17.36 9.31
CA ALA A 61 1.29 -16.16 9.01
C ALA A 61 0.41 -14.99 8.62
N ILE A 62 0.96 -13.78 8.81
CA ILE A 62 0.31 -12.51 8.48
C ILE A 62 1.26 -11.72 7.59
N LEU A 63 0.78 -11.22 6.46
CA LEU A 63 1.52 -10.33 5.56
C LEU A 63 0.84 -8.96 5.57
N VAL A 64 1.61 -7.92 5.85
CA VAL A 64 1.12 -6.54 5.94
C VAL A 64 1.97 -5.59 5.11
N HIS A 65 1.42 -4.41 4.87
CA HIS A 65 2.17 -3.28 4.34
C HIS A 65 2.91 -2.54 5.47
N HIS A 66 2.22 -2.15 6.52
CA HIS A 66 2.79 -1.49 7.69
C HIS A 66 3.08 -2.49 8.81
N GLY A 67 4.37 -2.80 8.99
CA GLY A 67 4.82 -3.71 10.03
C GLY A 67 4.91 -3.12 11.43
N LEU A 68 5.64 -3.81 12.30
CA LEU A 68 5.79 -3.43 13.71
C LEU A 68 6.96 -2.49 13.98
N PHE A 69 7.97 -2.47 13.11
CA PHE A 69 9.25 -1.81 13.39
C PHE A 69 9.53 -0.70 12.39
N TRP A 70 9.84 0.49 12.93
CA TRP A 70 10.19 1.68 12.15
C TRP A 70 11.51 2.27 12.66
N ASN A 71 12.33 2.85 11.78
CA ASN A 71 13.66 3.35 12.13
C ASN A 71 13.67 4.40 13.26
N LYS A 72 12.55 5.13 13.42
CA LYS A 72 12.41 6.14 14.48
C LYS A 72 11.78 5.62 15.76
N ASP A 73 11.35 4.35 15.80
CA ASP A 73 10.73 3.78 16.98
C ASP A 73 11.74 3.55 18.12
N PRO A 74 11.29 3.68 19.37
CA PRO A 74 12.10 3.28 20.53
C PRO A 74 12.48 1.79 20.42
N ARG A 75 13.75 1.48 20.73
CA ARG A 75 14.26 0.09 20.74
C ARG A 75 13.84 -0.70 21.98
N VAL A 76 12.62 -0.43 22.50
CA VAL A 76 12.05 -1.10 23.66
C VAL A 76 10.62 -1.54 23.35
N LEU A 77 10.29 -2.76 23.78
CA LEU A 77 8.96 -3.34 23.61
C LEU A 77 8.15 -3.18 24.90
N THR A 78 7.42 -2.08 25.00
CA THR A 78 6.54 -1.77 26.13
C THR A 78 5.16 -1.32 25.65
N GLY A 79 4.18 -1.32 26.54
CA GLY A 79 2.81 -0.87 26.24
C GLY A 79 2.19 -1.59 25.04
N TRP A 80 1.60 -0.83 24.13
CA TRP A 80 0.91 -1.37 22.95
C TRP A 80 1.83 -2.10 21.98
N ARG A 81 3.12 -1.70 21.87
CA ARG A 81 4.10 -2.44 21.04
C ARG A 81 4.36 -3.85 21.58
N ALA A 82 4.52 -3.96 22.90
CA ALA A 82 4.68 -5.26 23.56
C ALA A 82 3.42 -6.14 23.42
N ALA A 83 2.22 -5.54 23.42
CA ALA A 83 0.97 -6.27 23.23
C ALA A 83 0.91 -6.92 21.83
N ARG A 84 1.27 -6.19 20.78
CA ARG A 84 1.31 -6.71 19.40
C ARG A 84 2.29 -7.86 19.25
N VAL A 85 3.53 -7.70 19.71
CA VAL A 85 4.55 -8.76 19.65
C VAL A 85 4.12 -9.98 20.46
N ARG A 86 3.55 -9.76 21.66
CA ARG A 86 3.05 -10.85 22.50
C ARG A 86 1.94 -11.64 21.82
N SER A 87 0.99 -10.98 21.15
CA SER A 87 -0.08 -11.64 20.40
C SER A 87 0.48 -12.61 19.37
N LEU A 88 1.45 -12.18 18.56
CA LEU A 88 2.11 -13.03 17.56
C LEU A 88 2.85 -14.21 18.19
N MET A 89 3.66 -13.94 19.21
CA MET A 89 4.47 -14.98 19.87
C MET A 89 3.61 -16.02 20.59
N GLN A 90 2.50 -15.61 21.22
CA GLN A 90 1.57 -16.55 21.88
C GLN A 90 0.80 -17.41 20.87
N ALA A 91 0.50 -16.86 19.69
CA ALA A 91 -0.17 -17.58 18.62
C ALA A 91 0.79 -18.40 17.74
N ASP A 92 2.10 -18.29 17.96
CA ASP A 92 3.15 -18.90 17.13
C ASP A 92 3.00 -18.54 15.64
N GLN A 93 2.62 -17.26 15.36
CA GLN A 93 2.37 -16.73 14.04
C GLN A 93 3.59 -15.99 13.50
N SER A 94 3.87 -16.14 12.20
CA SER A 94 4.87 -15.32 11.51
C SER A 94 4.26 -14.01 11.01
N LEU A 95 5.04 -12.90 11.09
CA LEU A 95 4.66 -11.61 10.52
C LEU A 95 5.67 -11.19 9.46
N PHE A 96 5.15 -10.91 8.27
CA PHE A 96 5.88 -10.29 7.16
C PHE A 96 5.38 -8.89 6.92
N ALA A 97 6.29 -7.96 6.60
CA ALA A 97 5.93 -6.62 6.19
C ALA A 97 6.72 -6.21 4.94
N TYR A 98 6.04 -5.63 3.96
CA TYR A 98 6.64 -5.08 2.75
C TYR A 98 6.03 -3.71 2.47
N HIS A 99 6.86 -2.66 2.57
CA HIS A 99 6.47 -1.26 2.47
C HIS A 99 6.80 -0.70 1.08
N LEU A 100 7.79 0.19 0.92
CA LEU A 100 8.12 0.81 -0.37
C LEU A 100 8.33 -0.19 -1.52
N PRO A 101 8.94 -1.39 -1.32
CA PRO A 101 9.02 -2.38 -2.39
C PRO A 101 7.66 -2.85 -2.89
N LEU A 102 6.64 -2.91 -2.02
CA LEU A 102 5.28 -3.25 -2.42
C LEU A 102 4.58 -2.09 -3.13
N ASP A 103 4.79 -0.83 -2.70
CA ASP A 103 4.23 0.32 -3.41
C ASP A 103 4.70 0.41 -4.86
N ALA A 104 5.99 0.16 -5.07
CA ALA A 104 6.67 0.32 -6.36
C ALA A 104 6.47 -0.85 -7.32
N HIS A 105 5.90 -1.97 -6.89
CA HIS A 105 5.83 -3.17 -7.72
C HIS A 105 4.80 -3.03 -8.84
N ALA A 106 5.22 -3.26 -10.09
CA ALA A 106 4.38 -3.03 -11.26
C ALA A 106 3.16 -3.96 -11.34
N ASP A 107 3.26 -5.21 -10.86
CA ASP A 107 2.16 -6.18 -10.98
C ASP A 107 1.34 -6.29 -9.69
N PHE A 108 1.98 -6.24 -8.53
CA PHE A 108 1.36 -6.49 -7.23
C PHE A 108 1.32 -5.26 -6.31
N GLY A 109 1.80 -4.10 -6.78
CA GLY A 109 1.94 -2.92 -5.94
C GLY A 109 0.65 -2.17 -5.69
N ASN A 110 0.62 -1.39 -4.60
CA ASN A 110 -0.51 -0.54 -4.24
C ASN A 110 -0.87 0.42 -5.37
N ASN A 111 0.13 1.14 -5.90
CA ASN A 111 -0.07 2.17 -6.91
C ASN A 111 -0.57 1.61 -8.24
N ALA A 112 0.08 0.59 -8.77
CA ALA A 112 -0.33 -0.05 -10.01
C ALA A 112 -1.67 -0.80 -9.86
N GLY A 113 -1.88 -1.45 -8.71
CA GLY A 113 -3.11 -2.15 -8.38
C GLY A 113 -4.32 -1.23 -8.32
N MET A 114 -4.20 -0.07 -7.67
CA MET A 114 -5.28 0.91 -7.60
C MET A 114 -5.59 1.50 -9.00
N LEU A 115 -4.58 1.85 -9.80
CA LEU A 115 -4.81 2.31 -11.17
C LEU A 115 -5.61 1.27 -11.98
N ARG A 116 -5.21 0.00 -11.96
CA ARG A 116 -5.93 -1.08 -12.67
C ARG A 116 -7.35 -1.29 -12.14
N ALA A 117 -7.56 -1.18 -10.82
CA ALA A 117 -8.90 -1.26 -10.24
C ALA A 117 -9.82 -0.16 -10.77
N MET A 118 -9.27 1.03 -11.04
CA MET A 118 -9.99 2.14 -11.70
C MET A 118 -10.13 1.97 -13.23
N ALA A 119 -9.73 0.83 -13.81
CA ALA A 119 -9.63 0.59 -15.26
C ALA A 119 -8.68 1.60 -15.95
N LEU A 120 -7.56 1.90 -15.33
CA LEU A 120 -6.48 2.73 -15.83
C LEU A 120 -5.19 1.90 -15.86
N GLU A 121 -4.42 1.99 -16.95
CA GLU A 121 -3.16 1.26 -17.05
C GLU A 121 -1.99 2.10 -16.54
N PRO A 122 -1.12 1.57 -15.68
CA PRO A 122 0.15 2.21 -15.35
C PRO A 122 1.06 2.19 -16.59
N THR A 123 1.43 3.38 -17.10
CA THR A 123 2.21 3.50 -18.35
C THR A 123 3.70 3.72 -18.10
N GLU A 124 4.04 4.41 -17.03
CA GLU A 124 5.42 4.72 -16.66
C GLU A 124 5.56 4.92 -15.15
N PRO A 125 6.76 4.75 -14.59
CA PRO A 125 6.98 5.02 -13.17
C PRO A 125 6.92 6.52 -12.86
N LEU A 126 6.32 6.88 -11.72
CA LEU A 126 6.46 8.18 -11.11
C LEU A 126 7.66 8.14 -10.15
N THR A 127 8.72 8.86 -10.53
CA THR A 127 9.96 8.94 -9.75
C THR A 127 9.89 10.12 -8.78
N VAL A 128 10.08 9.85 -7.49
CA VAL A 128 10.15 10.83 -6.41
C VAL A 128 11.42 10.59 -5.60
N ASP A 129 12.15 11.66 -5.29
CA ASP A 129 13.45 11.60 -4.59
C ASP A 129 14.45 10.60 -5.21
N GLY A 130 14.39 10.46 -6.54
CA GLY A 130 15.28 9.54 -7.29
C GLY A 130 14.87 8.07 -7.25
N VAL A 131 13.73 7.74 -6.63
CA VAL A 131 13.20 6.37 -6.54
C VAL A 131 11.87 6.30 -7.30
N ALA A 132 11.69 5.26 -8.11
CA ALA A 132 10.43 4.96 -8.79
C ALA A 132 9.47 4.32 -7.79
N LEU A 133 8.64 5.11 -7.12
CA LEU A 133 7.70 4.65 -6.09
C LEU A 133 6.27 4.57 -6.58
N GLY A 134 5.84 5.54 -7.38
CA GLY A 134 4.49 5.61 -7.90
C GLY A 134 4.40 5.23 -9.38
N PHE A 135 3.23 5.45 -9.95
CA PHE A 135 2.98 5.25 -11.38
C PHE A 135 2.24 6.42 -12.01
N ILE A 136 2.50 6.63 -13.29
CA ILE A 136 1.74 7.54 -14.14
C ILE A 136 0.89 6.70 -15.08
N SER A 137 -0.37 7.12 -15.28
CA SER A 137 -1.26 6.61 -16.30
C SER A 137 -1.53 7.71 -17.33
N ARG A 138 -1.15 7.48 -18.59
CA ARG A 138 -1.48 8.38 -19.71
C ARG A 138 -2.72 7.87 -20.40
N LEU A 139 -3.76 8.69 -20.44
CA LEU A 139 -5.04 8.33 -21.03
C LEU A 139 -4.98 8.45 -22.56
N SER A 140 -5.58 7.50 -23.26
CA SER A 140 -5.73 7.55 -24.72
C SER A 140 -6.68 8.67 -25.19
N ALA A 141 -7.62 9.06 -24.33
CA ALA A 141 -8.49 10.23 -24.50
C ALA A 141 -8.67 10.87 -23.12
N PRO A 142 -8.63 12.21 -23.04
CA PRO A 142 -8.86 12.89 -21.77
C PRO A 142 -10.23 12.57 -21.17
N MET A 143 -10.30 12.51 -19.83
CA MET A 143 -11.52 12.37 -19.05
C MET A 143 -11.73 13.62 -18.18
N THR A 144 -12.95 13.86 -17.72
CA THR A 144 -13.15 14.88 -16.68
C THR A 144 -12.53 14.46 -15.36
N ALA A 145 -12.09 15.41 -14.56
CA ALA A 145 -11.60 15.11 -13.22
C ALA A 145 -12.69 14.43 -12.38
N LEU A 146 -13.95 14.83 -12.54
CA LEU A 146 -15.10 14.23 -11.87
C LEU A 146 -15.23 12.72 -12.17
N ASP A 147 -15.11 12.30 -13.45
CA ASP A 147 -15.17 10.88 -13.82
C ASP A 147 -14.06 10.06 -13.14
N ILE A 148 -12.88 10.67 -12.92
CA ILE A 148 -11.76 10.01 -12.23
C ILE A 148 -12.05 9.93 -10.73
N VAL A 149 -12.59 10.98 -10.12
CA VAL A 149 -12.97 11.03 -8.70
C VAL A 149 -14.05 9.97 -8.41
N GLU A 150 -15.05 9.82 -9.27
CA GLU A 150 -16.08 8.77 -9.13
C GLU A 150 -15.47 7.36 -9.18
N ARG A 151 -14.46 7.11 -10.03
CA ARG A 151 -13.74 5.84 -10.06
C ARG A 151 -12.93 5.61 -8.77
N ILE A 152 -12.28 6.66 -8.24
CA ILE A 152 -11.57 6.59 -6.95
C ILE A 152 -12.54 6.20 -5.85
N GLU A 153 -13.68 6.89 -5.73
CA GLU A 153 -14.71 6.60 -4.73
C GLU A 153 -15.21 5.15 -4.85
N ALA A 154 -15.47 4.69 -6.07
CA ALA A 154 -15.96 3.33 -6.31
C ALA A 154 -14.97 2.25 -5.84
N VAL A 155 -13.64 2.43 -6.03
CA VAL A 155 -12.64 1.41 -5.67
C VAL A 155 -12.16 1.53 -4.22
N THR A 156 -12.24 2.72 -3.61
CA THR A 156 -11.83 2.96 -2.22
C THR A 156 -13.00 2.83 -1.24
N SER A 157 -14.24 2.89 -1.75
CA SER A 157 -15.48 2.93 -0.96
C SER A 157 -15.54 4.12 0.01
N ARG A 158 -14.90 5.25 -0.37
CA ARG A 158 -14.90 6.49 0.42
C ARG A 158 -14.86 7.73 -0.47
N GLU A 159 -15.51 8.80 -0.01
CA GLU A 159 -15.44 10.11 -0.64
C GLU A 159 -14.02 10.68 -0.47
N PRO A 160 -13.28 10.97 -1.57
CA PRO A 160 -11.96 11.56 -1.48
C PRO A 160 -12.02 13.06 -1.21
N LEU A 161 -10.95 13.61 -0.61
CA LEU A 161 -10.76 15.05 -0.53
C LEU A 161 -10.11 15.56 -1.83
N VAL A 162 -10.77 16.50 -2.51
CA VAL A 162 -10.39 16.96 -3.84
C VAL A 162 -10.09 18.46 -3.83
N PHE A 163 -8.97 18.87 -4.43
CA PHE A 163 -8.62 20.26 -4.71
C PHE A 163 -8.38 20.43 -6.21
N GLY A 164 -8.97 21.48 -6.79
CA GLY A 164 -8.91 21.82 -8.22
C GLY A 164 -10.29 21.86 -8.87
N ASP A 165 -10.33 22.01 -10.19
CA ASP A 165 -11.56 22.14 -10.96
C ASP A 165 -12.10 20.76 -11.39
N PRO A 166 -13.30 20.33 -10.93
CA PRO A 166 -13.86 19.04 -11.29
C PRO A 166 -14.17 18.88 -12.80
N ASP A 167 -14.36 19.99 -13.51
CA ASP A 167 -14.62 20.00 -14.96
C ASP A 167 -13.33 19.98 -15.80
N GLN A 168 -12.16 20.07 -15.16
CA GLN A 168 -10.86 20.01 -15.84
C GLN A 168 -10.71 18.71 -16.62
N LEU A 169 -10.24 18.80 -17.87
CA LEU A 169 -9.85 17.64 -18.65
C LEU A 169 -8.47 17.14 -18.21
N VAL A 170 -8.40 15.85 -17.90
CA VAL A 170 -7.22 15.14 -17.39
C VAL A 170 -6.76 14.15 -18.46
N GLY A 171 -5.53 14.30 -18.91
CA GLY A 171 -4.87 13.37 -19.84
C GLY A 171 -3.82 12.50 -19.14
N THR A 172 -3.34 12.93 -17.96
CA THR A 172 -2.24 12.26 -17.25
C THR A 172 -2.53 12.22 -15.75
N ILE A 173 -2.56 11.00 -15.21
CA ILE A 173 -2.84 10.74 -13.79
C ILE A 173 -1.57 10.22 -13.14
N GLY A 174 -1.17 10.81 -12.01
CA GLY A 174 -0.12 10.29 -11.14
C GLY A 174 -0.71 9.62 -9.90
N MET A 175 -0.18 8.47 -9.52
CA MET A 175 -0.60 7.73 -8.33
C MET A 175 0.58 7.46 -7.42
N LEU A 176 0.44 7.86 -6.14
CA LEU A 176 1.37 7.55 -5.06
C LEU A 176 0.56 7.36 -3.76
N SER A 177 0.37 6.11 -3.32
CA SER A 177 -0.43 5.73 -2.16
C SER A 177 0.09 6.33 -0.85
N GLY A 178 -0.70 6.23 0.20
CA GLY A 178 -0.30 6.62 1.54
C GLY A 178 -0.01 8.11 1.72
N GLY A 179 1.08 8.44 2.40
CA GLY A 179 1.49 9.80 2.77
C GLY A 179 2.20 10.59 1.66
N GLY A 180 1.76 10.52 0.41
CA GLY A 180 2.42 11.11 -0.75
C GLY A 180 2.21 12.61 -0.99
N ALA A 181 1.53 13.37 -0.10
CA ALA A 181 1.17 14.78 -0.34
C ALA A 181 2.36 15.68 -0.71
N GLY A 182 3.52 15.45 -0.10
CA GLY A 182 4.73 16.23 -0.36
C GLY A 182 5.32 16.08 -1.77
N TYR A 183 4.84 15.12 -2.54
CA TYR A 183 5.33 14.83 -3.90
C TYR A 183 4.47 15.44 -5.01
N PHE A 184 3.45 16.21 -4.67
CA PHE A 184 2.57 16.84 -5.66
C PHE A 184 3.33 17.71 -6.66
N GLU A 185 4.26 18.54 -6.18
CA GLU A 185 5.08 19.40 -7.06
C GLU A 185 5.94 18.56 -8.03
N ALA A 186 6.51 17.45 -7.54
CA ALA A 186 7.28 16.53 -8.38
C ALA A 186 6.40 15.86 -9.44
N ALA A 187 5.18 15.46 -9.10
CA ALA A 187 4.19 14.93 -10.04
C ALA A 187 3.81 15.98 -11.10
N ARG A 188 3.59 17.24 -10.70
CA ARG A 188 3.32 18.34 -11.66
C ARG A 188 4.49 18.56 -12.63
N ARG A 189 5.73 18.53 -12.14
CA ARG A 189 6.93 18.61 -13.00
C ARG A 189 7.05 17.45 -13.99
N ALA A 190 6.53 16.26 -13.62
CA ALA A 190 6.44 15.12 -14.51
C ALA A 190 5.28 15.18 -15.52
N GLY A 191 4.51 16.28 -15.52
CA GLY A 191 3.39 16.52 -16.43
C GLY A 191 2.08 15.84 -16.03
N VAL A 192 1.92 15.52 -14.75
CA VAL A 192 0.69 14.93 -14.21
C VAL A 192 -0.39 16.01 -14.09
N ASP A 193 -1.58 15.81 -14.64
CA ASP A 193 -2.71 16.73 -14.55
C ASP A 193 -3.48 16.54 -13.24
N LEU A 194 -3.68 15.28 -12.81
CA LEU A 194 -4.35 14.90 -11.59
C LEU A 194 -3.46 13.93 -10.79
N PHE A 195 -3.15 14.30 -9.55
CA PHE A 195 -2.35 13.49 -8.64
C PHE A 195 -3.21 12.88 -7.54
N ILE A 196 -3.11 11.56 -7.39
CA ILE A 196 -3.82 10.77 -6.38
C ILE A 196 -2.83 10.33 -5.32
N THR A 197 -3.18 10.57 -4.06
CA THR A 197 -2.43 10.05 -2.91
C THR A 197 -3.39 9.66 -1.77
N GLY A 198 -2.89 9.15 -0.64
CA GLY A 198 -3.76 8.78 0.48
C GLY A 198 -4.10 9.97 1.37
N GLU A 199 -3.15 10.84 1.66
CA GLU A 199 -3.32 11.95 2.60
C GLU A 199 -3.16 13.32 1.96
N ALA A 200 -3.84 14.33 2.51
CA ALA A 200 -3.60 15.73 2.20
C ALA A 200 -2.74 16.37 3.30
N ALA A 201 -1.84 17.28 2.91
CA ALA A 201 -1.19 18.22 3.81
C ALA A 201 -2.00 19.52 3.89
N GLU A 202 -1.73 20.36 4.89
CA GLU A 202 -2.36 21.69 5.02
C GLU A 202 -2.15 22.53 3.76
N SER A 203 -0.96 22.45 3.15
CA SER A 203 -0.59 23.19 1.95
C SER A 203 -1.18 22.65 0.64
N SER A 204 -1.83 21.48 0.63
CA SER A 204 -2.24 20.78 -0.61
C SER A 204 -3.21 21.61 -1.46
N GLN A 205 -4.14 22.34 -0.83
CA GLN A 205 -5.07 23.21 -1.56
C GLN A 205 -4.33 24.35 -2.24
N ALA A 206 -3.50 25.10 -1.50
CA ALA A 206 -2.74 26.22 -2.05
C ALA A 206 -1.83 25.76 -3.20
N MET A 207 -1.16 24.61 -3.03
CA MET A 207 -0.33 24.04 -4.09
C MET A 207 -1.13 23.64 -5.34
N SER A 208 -2.36 23.11 -5.18
CA SER A 208 -3.25 22.82 -6.32
C SER A 208 -3.60 24.09 -7.09
N GLU A 209 -3.93 25.16 -6.40
CA GLU A 209 -4.26 26.46 -7.00
C GLU A 209 -3.04 27.11 -7.69
N GLU A 210 -1.88 27.12 -7.05
CA GLU A 210 -0.67 27.78 -7.52
C GLU A 210 0.06 27.02 -8.64
N LEU A 211 0.05 25.68 -8.61
CA LEU A 211 0.70 24.84 -9.63
C LEU A 211 -0.26 24.46 -10.79
N GLY A 212 -1.55 24.77 -10.65
CA GLY A 212 -2.54 24.54 -11.69
C GLY A 212 -2.77 23.07 -12.01
N GLY A 213 -3.05 22.21 -11.01
CA GLY A 213 -3.33 20.80 -11.18
C GLY A 213 -4.28 20.26 -10.12
N MET A 214 -4.89 19.12 -10.40
CA MET A 214 -5.79 18.45 -9.46
C MET A 214 -5.00 17.67 -8.41
N PHE A 215 -5.42 17.79 -7.15
CA PHE A 215 -4.91 16.99 -6.05
C PHE A 215 -6.06 16.21 -5.40
N VAL A 216 -5.88 14.91 -5.22
CA VAL A 216 -6.89 14.01 -4.63
C VAL A 216 -6.28 13.19 -3.50
N ALA A 217 -6.83 13.32 -2.29
CA ALA A 217 -6.51 12.48 -1.15
C ALA A 217 -7.60 11.42 -0.95
N ALA A 218 -7.28 10.18 -1.24
CA ALA A 218 -8.25 9.07 -1.32
C ALA A 218 -8.27 8.15 -0.09
N GLY A 219 -7.52 8.50 0.96
CA GLY A 219 -7.34 7.73 2.19
C GLY A 219 -6.06 6.91 2.19
N HIS A 220 -5.25 7.06 3.23
CA HIS A 220 -3.98 6.34 3.36
C HIS A 220 -4.22 4.83 3.33
N HIS A 221 -4.99 4.32 4.27
CA HIS A 221 -5.36 2.90 4.34
C HIS A 221 -6.04 2.43 3.05
N ALA A 222 -7.00 3.19 2.55
CA ALA A 222 -7.80 2.80 1.39
C ALA A 222 -6.95 2.66 0.10
N THR A 223 -5.90 3.47 -0.05
CA THR A 223 -4.99 3.39 -1.21
C THR A 223 -3.96 2.26 -1.09
N GLU A 224 -3.79 1.67 0.09
CA GLU A 224 -2.76 0.64 0.37
C GLU A 224 -3.33 -0.78 0.58
N ARG A 225 -4.64 -0.98 0.34
CA ARG A 225 -5.24 -2.32 0.39
C ARG A 225 -4.89 -3.18 -0.82
N PHE A 226 -4.68 -2.55 -1.98
CA PHE A 226 -4.51 -3.26 -3.26
C PHE A 226 -3.27 -4.15 -3.28
N GLY A 227 -2.15 -3.66 -2.76
CA GLY A 227 -0.88 -4.39 -2.79
C GLY A 227 -0.91 -5.67 -1.96
N VAL A 228 -1.38 -5.59 -0.73
CA VAL A 228 -1.42 -6.77 0.15
C VAL A 228 -2.39 -7.84 -0.36
N GLU A 229 -3.52 -7.43 -0.96
CA GLU A 229 -4.47 -8.37 -1.55
C GLU A 229 -3.92 -9.05 -2.80
N LEU A 230 -3.35 -8.27 -3.73
CA LEU A 230 -2.76 -8.81 -4.97
C LEU A 230 -1.60 -9.75 -4.66
N LEU A 231 -0.71 -9.33 -3.76
CA LEU A 231 0.42 -10.15 -3.33
C LEU A 231 -0.05 -11.42 -2.60
N GLY A 232 -1.05 -11.32 -1.73
CA GLY A 232 -1.64 -12.47 -1.03
C GLY A 232 -2.27 -13.49 -1.98
N ARG A 233 -3.02 -13.04 -2.99
CA ARG A 233 -3.58 -13.90 -4.05
C ARG A 233 -2.48 -14.61 -4.84
N HIS A 234 -1.41 -13.91 -5.16
CA HIS A 234 -0.25 -14.48 -5.82
C HIS A 234 0.42 -15.57 -4.95
N GLN A 235 0.59 -15.33 -3.63
CA GLN A 235 1.13 -16.32 -2.71
C GLN A 235 0.24 -17.56 -2.59
N ALA A 236 -1.09 -17.37 -2.51
CA ALA A 236 -2.04 -18.47 -2.47
C ALA A 236 -1.90 -19.37 -3.71
N GLN A 237 -1.74 -18.80 -4.88
CA GLN A 237 -1.54 -19.54 -6.13
C GLN A 237 -0.17 -20.24 -6.18
N THR A 238 0.90 -19.55 -5.75
CA THR A 238 2.28 -20.03 -5.86
C THR A 238 2.57 -21.18 -4.87
N PHE A 239 2.13 -21.04 -3.62
CA PHE A 239 2.41 -22.00 -2.55
C PHE A 239 1.24 -22.93 -2.24
N GLY A 240 0.06 -22.68 -2.81
CA GLY A 240 -1.16 -23.43 -2.53
C GLY A 240 -1.64 -23.27 -1.10
N VAL A 241 -1.43 -22.10 -0.51
CA VAL A 241 -1.90 -21.73 0.84
C VAL A 241 -3.30 -21.12 0.77
N GLU A 242 -4.07 -21.27 1.85
CA GLU A 242 -5.34 -20.57 2.02
C GLU A 242 -5.09 -19.09 2.28
N LEU A 243 -5.80 -18.20 1.56
CA LEU A 243 -5.71 -16.76 1.74
C LEU A 243 -6.89 -16.25 2.58
N LEU A 244 -6.56 -15.47 3.61
CA LEU A 244 -7.52 -14.74 4.45
C LEU A 244 -7.27 -13.24 4.27
N VAL A 245 -8.20 -12.54 3.63
CA VAL A 245 -8.14 -11.07 3.53
C VAL A 245 -8.86 -10.46 4.73
N ILE A 246 -8.12 -9.71 5.54
CA ILE A 246 -8.65 -9.06 6.75
C ILE A 246 -8.50 -7.55 6.59
N ASP A 247 -9.61 -6.88 6.40
CA ASP A 247 -9.68 -5.42 6.34
C ASP A 247 -10.15 -4.87 7.69
N ILE A 248 -9.34 -4.04 8.32
CA ILE A 248 -9.68 -3.33 9.56
C ILE A 248 -9.98 -1.89 9.20
N ASP A 249 -11.22 -1.50 9.37
CA ASP A 249 -11.68 -0.15 9.02
C ASP A 249 -10.76 0.93 9.60
N ASN A 250 -10.35 1.85 8.73
CA ASN A 250 -9.50 2.98 9.09
C ASN A 250 -9.95 4.22 8.29
N PRO A 251 -10.37 5.30 8.98
CA PRO A 251 -10.88 6.50 8.32
C PRO A 251 -9.80 7.38 7.66
N VAL A 252 -8.51 7.02 7.80
CA VAL A 252 -7.37 7.79 7.26
C VAL A 252 -6.77 7.14 6.04
#